data_3211e2ec48d2450e323e7ecbce377790
#
_entry.id   3211e2ec48d2450e323e7ecbce377790
#
_cell.length_a   1.000
_cell.length_b   1.000
_cell.length_c   1.000
_cell.angle_alpha   90.00
_cell.angle_beta   90.00
_cell.angle_gamma   90.00
#
_symmetry.space_group_name_H-M   'P 1'
#
loop_
_entity.id
_entity.type
_entity.pdbx_description
1 polymer ?
#
loop_
_entity_poly.entity_id
_entity_poly.type
_entity_poly.pdbx_seq_one_letter_code
_entity_poly.pdbx_strand_id
1 'polypeptide(L)'
;MRSLGFKVDEKGMEEAQAWAEQEGLPHRLEADWGRPRMLRVQDPFGYPLVFYAGAEKLPRMLQEYHLYRGPGILRIDHLNLFSPEVERATRYYQERLGFRLTEYTEDDEGRLWASWLHRKGNVHDVAFTNGEGPRLHHFAYWLPDPMAILKEADILAGARRTDQIERGPGRHGISNAMFLYLKDPDGHRIELYTSDYLTVDPDLPPVRWSLNDPRRQTLWGHRTPKSWFLEGSLLLDLEEKPLPTRPSPLVGIPEHVT
;
A
#
# COMPACT_ATOMS: atom_id res chain seq x y z
N MET A 1 6.51 8.07 7.80
CA MET A 1 5.39 7.21 8.31
C MET A 1 5.88 6.42 9.50
N ARG A 2 5.06 6.32 10.58
CA ARG A 2 5.44 5.72 11.86
C ARG A 2 5.19 4.20 11.92
N SER A 3 4.13 3.71 11.29
CA SER A 3 3.81 2.27 11.33
C SER A 3 2.80 1.84 10.28
N LEU A 4 2.83 0.55 9.97
CA LEU A 4 1.85 -0.21 9.19
C LEU A 4 1.07 -1.10 10.18
N GLY A 5 -0.22 -0.82 10.40
CA GLY A 5 -1.01 -1.50 11.42
C GLY A 5 -1.76 -2.72 10.88
N PHE A 6 -1.58 -3.86 11.53
CA PHE A 6 -2.30 -5.11 11.26
C PHE A 6 -3.11 -5.52 12.50
N LYS A 7 -4.42 -5.60 12.32
CA LYS A 7 -5.27 -6.15 13.37
C LYS A 7 -5.23 -7.66 13.32
N VAL A 8 -4.96 -8.26 14.48
CA VAL A 8 -4.93 -9.70 14.72
C VAL A 8 -5.86 -10.05 15.89
N ASP A 9 -6.00 -11.31 16.26
CA ASP A 9 -6.58 -11.73 17.53
C ASP A 9 -5.47 -11.87 18.61
N GLU A 10 -5.84 -12.26 19.83
CA GLU A 10 -4.86 -12.43 20.93
C GLU A 10 -3.81 -13.51 20.59
N LYS A 11 -4.22 -14.60 19.96
CA LYS A 11 -3.28 -15.63 19.49
C LYS A 11 -2.32 -15.09 18.45
N GLY A 12 -2.81 -14.30 17.50
CA GLY A 12 -1.96 -13.63 16.51
C GLY A 12 -0.99 -12.61 17.11
N MET A 13 -1.32 -12.00 18.25
CA MET A 13 -0.37 -11.17 19.02
C MET A 13 0.78 -12.00 19.59
N GLU A 14 0.48 -13.17 20.16
CA GLU A 14 1.47 -14.11 20.71
C GLU A 14 2.37 -14.66 19.58
N GLU A 15 1.76 -15.06 18.47
CA GLU A 15 2.48 -15.55 17.28
C GLU A 15 3.39 -14.47 16.68
N ALA A 16 2.93 -13.21 16.59
CA ALA A 16 3.73 -12.10 16.10
C ALA A 16 4.91 -11.79 17.04
N GLN A 17 4.71 -11.87 18.35
CA GLN A 17 5.80 -11.68 19.31
C GLN A 17 6.82 -12.82 19.21
N ALA A 18 6.37 -14.07 19.19
CA ALA A 18 7.24 -15.23 19.04
C ALA A 18 8.04 -15.18 17.73
N TRP A 19 7.41 -14.76 16.63
CA TRP A 19 8.10 -14.54 15.36
C TRP A 19 9.19 -13.48 15.48
N ALA A 20 8.91 -12.32 16.08
CA ALA A 20 9.89 -11.25 16.25
C ALA A 20 11.08 -11.69 17.11
N GLU A 21 10.81 -12.44 18.20
CA GLU A 21 11.85 -13.00 19.09
C GLU A 21 12.71 -14.06 18.39
N GLN A 22 12.09 -14.99 17.66
CA GLN A 22 12.78 -16.08 16.94
C GLN A 22 13.70 -15.56 15.84
N GLU A 23 13.29 -14.49 15.15
CA GLU A 23 14.07 -13.87 14.07
C GLU A 23 15.01 -12.76 14.58
N GLY A 24 15.02 -12.49 15.89
CA GLY A 24 15.87 -11.46 16.50
C GLY A 24 15.55 -10.04 15.99
N LEU A 25 14.29 -9.78 15.63
CA LEU A 25 13.88 -8.49 15.09
C LEU A 25 13.76 -7.44 16.20
N PRO A 26 14.13 -6.19 15.95
CA PRO A 26 13.84 -5.10 16.88
C PRO A 26 12.32 -5.01 17.10
N HIS A 27 11.89 -5.11 18.37
CA HIS A 27 10.48 -5.05 18.72
C HIS A 27 10.25 -4.55 20.13
N ARG A 28 9.04 -4.04 20.41
CA ARG A 28 8.60 -3.67 21.75
C ARG A 28 7.07 -3.69 21.87
N LEU A 29 6.60 -4.03 23.08
CA LEU A 29 5.21 -3.86 23.46
C LEU A 29 4.99 -2.42 23.94
N GLU A 30 3.95 -1.78 23.45
CA GLU A 30 3.56 -0.42 23.85
C GLU A 30 2.04 -0.23 23.75
N ALA A 31 1.57 0.92 24.18
CA ALA A 31 0.19 1.36 24.03
C ALA A 31 0.15 2.74 23.39
N ASP A 32 -0.90 3.04 22.67
CA ASP A 32 -1.20 4.38 22.19
C ASP A 32 -2.68 4.74 22.38
N TRP A 33 -3.05 5.90 21.88
CA TRP A 33 -4.45 6.31 21.89
C TRP A 33 -5.31 5.29 21.12
N GLY A 34 -6.30 4.74 21.81
CA GLY A 34 -7.26 3.79 21.27
C GLY A 34 -6.76 2.35 21.14
N ARG A 35 -5.45 2.06 21.38
CA ARG A 35 -4.90 0.70 21.38
C ARG A 35 -4.16 0.42 22.68
N PRO A 36 -4.78 -0.29 23.63
CA PRO A 36 -4.19 -0.52 24.95
C PRO A 36 -2.98 -1.44 24.95
N ARG A 37 -2.83 -2.24 23.91
CA ARG A 37 -1.69 -3.16 23.71
C ARG A 37 -1.42 -3.30 22.22
N MET A 38 -0.18 -3.02 21.82
CA MET A 38 0.31 -3.26 20.48
C MET A 38 1.76 -3.71 20.51
N LEU A 39 2.13 -4.54 19.55
CA LEU A 39 3.50 -4.96 19.30
C LEU A 39 4.03 -4.16 18.10
N ARG A 40 5.04 -3.33 18.31
CA ARG A 40 5.80 -2.72 17.22
C ARG A 40 7.00 -3.59 16.89
N VAL A 41 7.19 -3.84 15.59
CA VAL A 41 8.30 -4.63 15.07
C VAL A 41 8.90 -3.91 13.89
N GLN A 42 10.21 -3.86 13.79
CA GLN A 42 10.89 -3.49 12.55
C GLN A 42 11.26 -4.76 11.80
N ASP A 43 10.67 -4.97 10.63
CA ASP A 43 10.93 -6.16 9.84
C ASP A 43 12.34 -6.15 9.22
N PRO A 44 12.83 -7.26 8.61
CA PRO A 44 14.18 -7.34 8.06
C PRO A 44 14.49 -6.35 6.92
N PHE A 45 13.47 -5.71 6.36
CA PHE A 45 13.60 -4.71 5.29
C PHE A 45 13.48 -3.27 5.79
N GLY A 46 13.22 -3.10 7.09
CA GLY A 46 13.08 -1.81 7.73
C GLY A 46 11.63 -1.28 7.79
N TYR A 47 10.62 -2.06 7.39
CA TYR A 47 9.23 -1.60 7.48
C TYR A 47 8.75 -1.67 8.93
N PRO A 48 8.19 -0.56 9.47
CA PRO A 48 7.69 -0.51 10.84
C PRO A 48 6.29 -1.12 10.92
N LEU A 49 6.19 -2.37 11.37
CA LEU A 49 4.93 -3.08 11.53
C LEU A 49 4.35 -2.87 12.93
N VAL A 50 3.04 -2.84 13.04
CA VAL A 50 2.31 -2.85 14.31
C VAL A 50 1.24 -3.93 14.28
N PHE A 51 1.28 -4.83 15.24
CA PHE A 51 0.22 -5.82 15.47
C PHE A 51 -0.58 -5.42 16.71
N TYR A 52 -1.91 -5.51 16.64
CA TYR A 52 -2.79 -5.20 17.77
C TYR A 52 -4.07 -6.05 17.73
N ALA A 53 -4.52 -6.56 18.88
CA ALA A 53 -5.74 -7.33 18.99
C ALA A 53 -6.96 -6.45 19.36
N GLY A 54 -6.79 -5.56 20.32
CA GLY A 54 -7.81 -4.65 20.78
C GLY A 54 -7.64 -3.22 20.29
N ALA A 55 -8.74 -2.54 20.02
CA ALA A 55 -8.76 -1.10 19.76
C ALA A 55 -10.10 -0.53 20.24
N GLU A 56 -10.09 0.75 20.62
CA GLU A 56 -11.31 1.50 20.89
C GLU A 56 -12.26 1.43 19.69
N LYS A 57 -13.54 1.26 19.96
CA LYS A 57 -14.56 1.17 18.92
C LYS A 57 -15.23 2.51 18.73
N LEU A 58 -15.05 3.06 17.53
CA LEU A 58 -15.85 4.21 17.10
C LEU A 58 -17.24 3.78 16.62
N PRO A 59 -18.25 4.64 16.73
CA PRO A 59 -19.56 4.37 16.13
C PRO A 59 -19.43 4.08 14.65
N ARG A 60 -20.12 3.05 14.17
CA ARG A 60 -20.18 2.76 12.73
C ARG A 60 -21.03 3.80 12.02
N MET A 61 -20.55 4.27 10.90
CA MET A 61 -21.29 5.20 10.03
C MET A 61 -22.10 4.46 8.94
N LEU A 62 -22.25 3.13 9.05
CA LEU A 62 -23.08 2.37 8.11
C LEU A 62 -24.51 2.89 8.13
N GLN A 63 -25.08 3.15 6.96
CA GLN A 63 -26.43 3.70 6.75
C GLN A 63 -26.61 5.18 7.15
N GLU A 64 -25.62 5.79 7.77
CA GLU A 64 -25.64 7.22 8.13
C GLU A 64 -25.16 8.09 6.94
N TYR A 65 -25.73 7.90 5.77
CA TYR A 65 -25.30 8.55 4.51
C TYR A 65 -25.26 10.08 4.58
N HIS A 66 -26.11 10.69 5.42
CA HIS A 66 -26.15 12.14 5.63
C HIS A 66 -24.88 12.67 6.35
N LEU A 67 -24.11 11.83 7.00
CA LEU A 67 -22.86 12.19 7.66
C LEU A 67 -21.63 12.04 6.75
N TYR A 68 -21.75 11.38 5.58
CA TYR A 68 -20.64 11.18 4.68
C TYR A 68 -20.15 12.51 4.10
N ARG A 69 -18.84 12.70 4.03
CA ARG A 69 -18.19 13.87 3.48
C ARG A 69 -17.26 13.47 2.34
N GLY A 70 -16.94 14.44 1.46
CA GLY A 70 -16.06 14.21 0.33
C GLY A 70 -16.60 13.17 -0.66
N PRO A 71 -15.74 12.29 -1.17
CA PRO A 71 -16.10 11.27 -2.16
C PRO A 71 -16.81 10.06 -1.56
N GLY A 72 -16.95 9.98 -0.22
CA GLY A 72 -17.58 8.84 0.45
C GLY A 72 -16.63 7.66 0.65
N ILE A 73 -15.44 7.92 1.20
CA ILE A 73 -14.46 6.86 1.54
C ILE A 73 -15.10 5.82 2.46
N LEU A 74 -14.96 4.53 2.10
CA LEU A 74 -15.55 3.42 2.85
C LEU A 74 -14.57 2.75 3.81
N ARG A 75 -13.30 2.64 3.42
CA ARG A 75 -12.25 1.98 4.23
C ARG A 75 -10.85 2.29 3.70
N ILE A 76 -9.85 2.03 4.54
CA ILE A 76 -8.47 1.83 4.06
C ILE A 76 -8.44 0.52 3.29
N ASP A 77 -7.78 0.51 2.13
CA ASP A 77 -7.69 -0.66 1.29
C ASP A 77 -6.31 -1.31 1.35
N HIS A 78 -5.28 -0.64 0.89
CA HIS A 78 -3.94 -1.19 0.79
C HIS A 78 -2.83 -0.16 1.04
N LEU A 79 -1.61 -0.68 1.06
CA LEU A 79 -0.37 0.08 1.19
C LEU A 79 0.60 -0.35 0.09
N ASN A 80 1.31 0.59 -0.50
CA ASN A 80 2.40 0.32 -1.43
C ASN A 80 3.72 0.85 -0.85
N LEU A 81 4.75 0.04 -0.90
CA LEU A 81 6.05 0.29 -0.32
C LEU A 81 7.14 0.26 -1.40
N PHE A 82 8.01 1.24 -1.40
CA PHE A 82 9.25 1.13 -2.17
C PHE A 82 10.23 0.19 -1.48
N SER A 83 10.72 -0.77 -2.26
CA SER A 83 11.72 -1.74 -1.83
C SER A 83 12.87 -1.83 -2.82
N PRO A 84 14.12 -1.78 -2.36
CA PRO A 84 15.28 -2.12 -3.19
C PRO A 84 15.46 -3.65 -3.36
N GLU A 85 14.64 -4.47 -2.67
CA GLU A 85 14.73 -5.93 -2.61
C GLU A 85 13.36 -6.58 -2.75
N VAL A 86 12.61 -6.24 -3.80
CA VAL A 86 11.22 -6.68 -3.98
C VAL A 86 11.06 -8.19 -3.85
N GLU A 87 11.91 -8.98 -4.51
CA GLU A 87 11.82 -10.45 -4.48
C GLU A 87 12.00 -11.02 -3.06
N ARG A 88 12.99 -10.53 -2.31
CA ARG A 88 13.23 -10.98 -0.93
C ARG A 88 12.08 -10.60 -0.01
N ALA A 89 11.58 -9.34 -0.12
CA ALA A 89 10.44 -8.88 0.66
C ALA A 89 9.18 -9.69 0.35
N THR A 90 8.89 -9.92 -0.93
CA THR A 90 7.76 -10.74 -1.39
C THR A 90 7.80 -12.14 -0.79
N ARG A 91 8.92 -12.85 -0.96
CA ARG A 91 9.10 -14.20 -0.43
C ARG A 91 8.94 -14.25 1.09
N TYR A 92 9.55 -13.31 1.79
CA TYR A 92 9.47 -13.22 3.25
C TYR A 92 8.03 -13.03 3.74
N TYR A 93 7.28 -12.12 3.13
CA TYR A 93 5.88 -11.88 3.50
C TYR A 93 4.97 -13.09 3.19
N GLN A 94 5.28 -13.84 2.14
CA GLN A 94 4.57 -15.10 1.86
C GLN A 94 4.90 -16.18 2.90
N GLU A 95 6.17 -16.43 3.16
CA GLU A 95 6.63 -17.54 4.01
C GLU A 95 6.44 -17.29 5.51
N ARG A 96 6.63 -16.04 5.96
CA ARG A 96 6.61 -15.69 7.39
C ARG A 96 5.33 -15.04 7.85
N LEU A 97 4.71 -14.24 7.02
CA LEU A 97 3.51 -13.49 7.39
C LEU A 97 2.23 -14.04 6.72
N GLY A 98 2.35 -15.12 5.93
CA GLY A 98 1.23 -15.82 5.32
C GLY A 98 0.45 -15.01 4.29
N PHE A 99 1.10 -14.07 3.62
CA PHE A 99 0.51 -13.37 2.48
C PHE A 99 0.49 -14.27 1.24
N ARG A 100 -0.44 -14.00 0.34
CA ARG A 100 -0.54 -14.66 -0.95
C ARG A 100 -0.27 -13.66 -2.06
N LEU A 101 0.49 -14.09 -3.07
CA LEU A 101 0.80 -13.29 -4.25
C LEU A 101 -0.40 -13.32 -5.21
N THR A 102 -0.87 -12.15 -5.62
CA THR A 102 -1.99 -11.98 -6.55
C THR A 102 -1.51 -11.60 -7.94
N GLU A 103 -0.63 -10.62 -7.99
CA GLU A 103 -0.04 -10.13 -9.24
C GLU A 103 1.44 -9.79 -9.02
N TYR A 104 2.20 -9.80 -10.12
CA TYR A 104 3.59 -9.37 -10.09
C TYR A 104 4.03 -8.79 -11.43
N THR A 105 5.04 -7.94 -11.38
CA THR A 105 5.73 -7.41 -12.56
C THR A 105 7.17 -7.88 -12.54
N GLU A 106 7.65 -8.38 -13.66
CA GLU A 106 9.05 -8.75 -13.86
C GLU A 106 9.64 -8.07 -15.10
N ASP A 107 10.95 -7.91 -15.09
CA ASP A 107 11.72 -7.43 -16.25
C ASP A 107 12.02 -8.58 -17.23
N ASP A 108 12.77 -8.26 -18.30
CA ASP A 108 13.09 -9.23 -19.36
C ASP A 108 14.06 -10.34 -18.89
N GLU A 109 14.76 -10.12 -17.78
CA GLU A 109 15.61 -11.12 -17.13
C GLU A 109 14.87 -11.95 -16.08
N GLY A 110 13.56 -11.74 -15.92
CA GLY A 110 12.72 -12.45 -14.96
C GLY A 110 12.91 -11.99 -13.51
N ARG A 111 13.54 -10.83 -13.28
CA ARG A 111 13.70 -10.29 -11.93
C ARG A 111 12.44 -9.56 -11.50
N LEU A 112 12.00 -9.82 -10.28
CA LEU A 112 10.76 -9.27 -9.73
C LEU A 112 10.90 -7.76 -9.48
N TRP A 113 10.15 -6.96 -10.25
CA TRP A 113 10.15 -5.50 -10.16
C TRP A 113 9.08 -4.95 -9.23
N ALA A 114 7.93 -5.61 -9.16
CA ALA A 114 6.85 -5.29 -8.21
C ALA A 114 6.00 -6.50 -7.90
N SER A 115 5.34 -6.50 -6.75
CA SER A 115 4.44 -7.57 -6.30
C SER A 115 3.27 -7.02 -5.51
N TRP A 116 2.11 -7.68 -5.63
CA TRP A 116 0.87 -7.37 -4.93
C TRP A 116 0.46 -8.58 -4.09
N LEU A 117 0.32 -8.36 -2.79
CA LEU A 117 0.17 -9.42 -1.79
C LEU A 117 -1.08 -9.17 -0.94
N HIS A 118 -1.85 -10.21 -0.69
CA HIS A 118 -3.09 -10.11 0.07
C HIS A 118 -3.21 -11.15 1.18
N ARG A 119 -4.06 -10.84 2.16
CA ARG A 119 -4.63 -11.75 3.16
C ARG A 119 -6.15 -11.68 3.22
N LYS A 120 -6.73 -10.51 2.91
CA LYS A 120 -8.17 -10.33 2.69
C LYS A 120 -8.54 -10.80 1.28
N GLY A 121 -9.82 -10.77 0.95
CA GLY A 121 -10.31 -11.14 -0.38
C GLY A 121 -10.17 -10.09 -1.48
N ASN A 122 -9.46 -8.99 -1.24
CA ASN A 122 -9.09 -7.96 -2.23
C ASN A 122 -7.83 -8.37 -3.01
N VAL A 123 -7.48 -7.61 -4.03
CA VAL A 123 -6.29 -7.90 -4.85
C VAL A 123 -5.01 -7.80 -4.03
N HIS A 124 -4.89 -6.81 -3.16
CA HIS A 124 -3.72 -6.67 -2.30
C HIS A 124 -4.01 -5.87 -1.02
N ASP A 125 -3.27 -6.20 0.02
CA ASP A 125 -3.18 -5.43 1.27
C ASP A 125 -1.87 -4.66 1.31
N VAL A 126 -0.80 -5.27 0.77
CA VAL A 126 0.54 -4.71 0.69
C VAL A 126 1.08 -4.95 -0.72
N ALA A 127 1.67 -3.93 -1.30
CA ALA A 127 2.44 -4.06 -2.53
C ALA A 127 3.88 -3.61 -2.28
N PHE A 128 4.84 -4.28 -2.94
CA PHE A 128 6.22 -3.86 -3.02
C PHE A 128 6.50 -3.40 -4.45
N THR A 129 6.99 -2.17 -4.59
CA THR A 129 7.42 -1.61 -5.87
C THR A 129 8.90 -1.32 -5.81
N ASN A 130 9.61 -1.65 -6.88
CA ASN A 130 11.02 -1.35 -6.99
C ASN A 130 11.29 0.14 -6.89
N GLY A 131 12.28 0.50 -6.08
CA GLY A 131 12.70 1.89 -5.89
C GLY A 131 13.65 2.05 -4.72
N GLU A 132 14.12 3.28 -4.54
CA GLU A 132 14.90 3.63 -3.35
C GLU A 132 14.03 3.47 -2.09
N GLY A 133 14.49 2.66 -1.15
CA GLY A 133 13.72 2.33 0.04
C GLY A 133 14.57 1.84 1.22
N PRO A 134 13.93 1.51 2.34
CA PRO A 134 12.47 1.41 2.52
C PRO A 134 11.77 2.79 2.60
N ARG A 135 10.67 2.96 1.87
CA ARG A 135 9.81 4.17 1.93
C ARG A 135 8.35 3.79 1.71
N LEU A 136 7.42 4.60 2.20
CA LEU A 136 6.02 4.49 1.81
C LEU A 136 5.84 5.16 0.44
N HIS A 137 5.33 4.40 -0.54
CA HIS A 137 4.92 4.96 -1.82
C HIS A 137 3.57 5.65 -1.69
N HIS A 138 2.54 4.93 -1.24
CA HIS A 138 1.21 5.44 -0.95
C HIS A 138 0.44 4.52 -0.01
N PHE A 139 -0.66 5.04 0.50
CA PHE A 139 -1.76 4.25 1.06
C PHE A 139 -3.04 4.57 0.30
N ALA A 140 -3.95 3.59 0.24
CA ALA A 140 -5.16 3.71 -0.56
C ALA A 140 -6.44 3.64 0.26
N TYR A 141 -7.42 4.42 -0.17
CA TYR A 141 -8.78 4.37 0.32
C TYR A 141 -9.71 3.79 -0.74
N TRP A 142 -10.56 2.85 -0.33
CA TRP A 142 -11.62 2.29 -1.15
C TRP A 142 -12.81 3.24 -1.26
N LEU A 143 -13.24 3.47 -2.49
CA LEU A 143 -14.43 4.25 -2.83
C LEU A 143 -15.57 3.33 -3.34
N PRO A 144 -16.84 3.73 -3.19
CA PRO A 144 -17.97 2.88 -3.57
C PRO A 144 -18.05 2.57 -5.07
N ASP A 145 -17.65 3.51 -5.92
CA ASP A 145 -17.76 3.39 -7.36
C ASP A 145 -16.86 4.41 -8.10
N PRO A 146 -16.72 4.29 -9.44
CA PRO A 146 -15.93 5.24 -10.25
C PRO A 146 -16.40 6.70 -10.20
N MET A 147 -17.68 6.95 -9.99
CA MET A 147 -18.21 8.32 -9.92
C MET A 147 -17.70 9.05 -8.67
N ALA A 148 -17.42 8.32 -7.59
CA ALA A 148 -16.82 8.89 -6.40
C ALA A 148 -15.41 9.44 -6.66
N ILE A 149 -14.62 8.82 -7.56
CA ILE A 149 -13.32 9.33 -8.01
C ILE A 149 -13.48 10.67 -8.75
N LEU A 150 -14.45 10.76 -9.69
CA LEU A 150 -14.73 12.01 -10.43
C LEU A 150 -15.25 13.10 -9.50
N LYS A 151 -16.12 12.74 -8.55
CA LYS A 151 -16.61 13.66 -7.53
C LYS A 151 -15.48 14.29 -6.71
N GLU A 152 -14.45 13.52 -6.36
CA GLU A 152 -13.31 14.09 -5.63
C GLU A 152 -12.52 15.06 -6.51
N ALA A 153 -12.32 14.77 -7.79
CA ALA A 153 -11.69 15.70 -8.70
C ALA A 153 -12.48 17.02 -8.81
N ASP A 154 -13.82 16.96 -8.86
CA ASP A 154 -14.69 18.15 -8.82
C ASP A 154 -14.56 18.92 -7.50
N ILE A 155 -14.50 18.23 -6.36
CA ILE A 155 -14.31 18.84 -5.04
C ILE A 155 -12.97 19.59 -4.98
N LEU A 156 -11.89 18.97 -5.42
CA LEU A 156 -10.56 19.59 -5.44
C LEU A 156 -10.52 20.79 -6.40
N ALA A 157 -11.15 20.68 -7.57
CA ALA A 157 -11.25 21.77 -8.53
C ALA A 157 -12.05 22.96 -7.96
N GLY A 158 -13.20 22.68 -7.35
CA GLY A 158 -14.03 23.70 -6.69
C GLY A 158 -13.30 24.38 -5.52
N ALA A 159 -12.47 23.64 -4.79
CA ALA A 159 -11.61 24.15 -3.73
C ALA A 159 -10.33 24.84 -4.25
N ARG A 160 -10.08 24.88 -5.56
CA ARG A 160 -8.85 25.39 -6.20
C ARG A 160 -7.59 24.65 -5.76
N ARG A 161 -7.69 23.32 -5.60
CA ARG A 161 -6.61 22.44 -5.14
C ARG A 161 -6.30 21.33 -6.15
N THR A 162 -6.46 21.59 -7.43
CA THR A 162 -6.08 20.66 -8.52
C THR A 162 -4.57 20.40 -8.57
N ASP A 163 -3.77 21.27 -7.98
CA ASP A 163 -2.33 21.10 -7.76
C ASP A 163 -1.99 19.87 -6.88
N GLN A 164 -2.95 19.38 -6.11
CA GLN A 164 -2.80 18.16 -5.30
C GLN A 164 -3.02 16.87 -6.10
N ILE A 165 -3.61 16.94 -7.30
CA ILE A 165 -3.77 15.78 -8.16
C ILE A 165 -2.43 15.46 -8.83
N GLU A 166 -1.80 14.37 -8.42
CA GLU A 166 -0.54 13.93 -9.02
C GLU A 166 -0.77 13.11 -10.29
N ARG A 167 -1.81 12.24 -10.29
CA ARG A 167 -2.05 11.32 -11.40
C ARG A 167 -3.50 10.84 -11.43
N GLY A 168 -4.08 10.75 -12.59
CA GLY A 168 -5.45 10.26 -12.82
C GLY A 168 -6.46 11.39 -13.04
N PRO A 169 -7.76 11.07 -13.13
CA PRO A 169 -8.35 9.73 -13.09
C PRO A 169 -7.84 8.81 -14.18
N GLY A 170 -7.77 7.51 -13.89
CA GLY A 170 -7.32 6.52 -14.85
C GLY A 170 -7.67 5.10 -14.42
N ARG A 171 -7.26 4.14 -15.25
CA ARG A 171 -7.43 2.72 -14.98
C ARG A 171 -6.10 2.00 -15.10
N HIS A 172 -5.79 1.19 -14.11
CA HIS A 172 -4.68 0.25 -14.15
C HIS A 172 -5.08 -1.02 -14.94
N GLY A 173 -4.11 -1.68 -15.58
CA GLY A 173 -4.22 -3.10 -15.92
C GLY A 173 -4.07 -3.96 -14.66
N ILE A 174 -3.03 -3.68 -13.88
CA ILE A 174 -2.83 -4.26 -12.54
C ILE A 174 -4.09 -4.01 -11.70
N SER A 175 -4.54 -5.07 -10.99
CA SER A 175 -5.75 -5.04 -10.17
C SER A 175 -7.05 -4.67 -10.89
N ASN A 176 -7.01 -4.31 -12.18
CA ASN A 176 -8.16 -3.80 -12.94
C ASN A 176 -8.83 -2.57 -12.30
N ALA A 177 -8.14 -1.83 -11.46
CA ALA A 177 -8.73 -0.77 -10.65
C ALA A 177 -8.75 0.59 -11.32
N MET A 178 -9.75 1.39 -10.99
CA MET A 178 -9.74 2.83 -11.23
C MET A 178 -9.06 3.56 -10.08
N PHE A 179 -8.33 4.61 -10.41
CA PHE A 179 -7.50 5.34 -9.47
C PHE A 179 -7.52 6.85 -9.65
N LEU A 180 -7.21 7.55 -8.57
CA LEU A 180 -6.79 8.95 -8.53
C LEU A 180 -5.74 9.11 -7.43
N TYR A 181 -4.53 9.54 -7.80
CA TYR A 181 -3.46 9.80 -6.83
C TYR A 181 -3.41 11.27 -6.46
N LEU A 182 -3.39 11.52 -5.17
CA LEU A 182 -3.36 12.85 -4.57
C LEU A 182 -2.12 12.99 -3.68
N LYS A 183 -1.68 14.22 -3.49
CA LYS A 183 -0.75 14.60 -2.40
C LYS A 183 -1.54 15.26 -1.29
N ASP A 184 -1.40 14.77 -0.06
CA ASP A 184 -1.95 15.47 1.10
C ASP A 184 -1.12 16.74 1.43
N PRO A 185 -1.57 17.59 2.37
CA PRO A 185 -0.83 18.81 2.72
C PRO A 185 0.59 18.58 3.26
N ASP A 186 0.88 17.38 3.76
CA ASP A 186 2.21 16.96 4.26
C ASP A 186 3.08 16.34 3.16
N GLY A 187 2.54 16.20 1.93
CA GLY A 187 3.22 15.64 0.76
C GLY A 187 3.14 14.11 0.67
N HIS A 188 2.35 13.45 1.52
CA HIS A 188 2.14 12.02 1.41
C HIS A 188 1.20 11.68 0.25
N ARG A 189 1.53 10.62 -0.49
CA ARG A 189 0.68 10.16 -1.59
C ARG A 189 -0.47 9.30 -1.05
N ILE A 190 -1.67 9.67 -1.47
CA ILE A 190 -2.92 8.96 -1.22
C ILE A 190 -3.45 8.45 -2.55
N GLU A 191 -3.92 7.23 -2.59
CA GLU A 191 -4.68 6.71 -3.72
C GLU A 191 -6.17 6.59 -3.36
N LEU A 192 -7.02 7.14 -4.19
CA LEU A 192 -8.44 6.84 -4.21
C LEU A 192 -8.67 5.72 -5.22
N TYR A 193 -9.26 4.61 -4.78
CA TYR A 193 -9.19 3.32 -5.44
C TYR A 193 -10.56 2.64 -5.48
N THR A 194 -10.90 1.99 -6.59
CA THR A 194 -12.15 1.24 -6.71
C THR A 194 -12.13 0.29 -7.92
N SER A 195 -13.12 -0.59 -8.00
CA SER A 195 -13.37 -1.48 -9.16
C SER A 195 -12.29 -2.52 -9.42
N ASP A 196 -11.54 -2.93 -8.40
CA ASP A 196 -10.70 -4.11 -8.49
C ASP A 196 -11.54 -5.40 -8.46
N TYR A 197 -10.89 -6.54 -8.71
CA TYR A 197 -11.53 -7.85 -8.60
C TYR A 197 -11.31 -8.46 -7.20
N LEU A 198 -12.13 -9.47 -6.88
CA LEU A 198 -11.98 -10.24 -5.63
C LEU A 198 -11.16 -11.51 -5.89
N THR A 199 -10.32 -11.86 -4.93
CA THR A 199 -9.49 -13.08 -4.93
C THR A 199 -10.22 -14.23 -4.23
N VAL A 200 -11.40 -14.58 -4.75
CA VAL A 200 -12.28 -15.60 -4.14
C VAL A 200 -11.86 -17.02 -4.46
N ASP A 201 -11.15 -17.23 -5.54
CA ASP A 201 -10.61 -18.52 -5.93
C ASP A 201 -9.16 -18.66 -5.44
N PRO A 202 -8.89 -19.54 -4.46
CA PRO A 202 -7.55 -19.70 -3.92
C PRO A 202 -6.57 -20.39 -4.88
N ASP A 203 -7.07 -21.02 -5.93
CA ASP A 203 -6.26 -21.78 -6.89
C ASP A 203 -5.88 -20.97 -8.14
N LEU A 204 -6.38 -19.72 -8.26
CA LEU A 204 -5.96 -18.85 -9.35
C LEU A 204 -4.45 -18.54 -9.26
N PRO A 205 -3.69 -18.79 -10.34
CA PRO A 205 -2.28 -18.43 -10.36
C PRO A 205 -2.11 -16.91 -10.37
N PRO A 206 -1.02 -16.37 -9.81
CA PRO A 206 -0.72 -14.95 -9.86
C PRO A 206 -0.65 -14.42 -11.30
N VAL A 207 -1.22 -13.24 -11.52
CA VAL A 207 -1.17 -12.55 -12.82
C VAL A 207 0.22 -11.98 -13.03
N ARG A 208 0.86 -12.36 -14.14
CA ARG A 208 2.18 -11.87 -14.55
C ARG A 208 2.04 -10.66 -15.48
N TRP A 209 2.80 -9.62 -15.19
CA TRP A 209 2.96 -8.44 -16.04
C TRP A 209 4.40 -8.29 -16.49
N SER A 210 4.64 -8.03 -17.78
CA SER A 210 5.95 -7.59 -18.24
C SER A 210 6.17 -6.11 -17.83
N LEU A 211 7.38 -5.79 -17.38
CA LEU A 211 7.77 -4.40 -17.08
C LEU A 211 7.61 -3.48 -18.31
N ASN A 212 7.77 -4.04 -19.51
CA ASN A 212 7.65 -3.33 -20.79
C ASN A 212 6.20 -3.15 -21.29
N ASP A 213 5.21 -3.77 -20.63
CA ASP A 213 3.80 -3.56 -20.99
C ASP A 213 3.25 -2.29 -20.30
N PRO A 214 3.05 -1.18 -21.03
CA PRO A 214 2.57 0.06 -20.42
C PRO A 214 1.16 -0.06 -19.86
N ARG A 215 0.36 -1.05 -20.32
CA ARG A 215 -1.02 -1.26 -19.86
C ARG A 215 -1.08 -1.68 -18.40
N ARG A 216 -0.02 -2.29 -17.85
CA ARG A 216 0.04 -2.65 -16.43
C ARG A 216 -0.21 -1.45 -15.52
N GLN A 217 0.46 -0.34 -15.79
CA GLN A 217 0.37 0.90 -15.01
C GLN A 217 -0.83 1.76 -15.45
N THR A 218 -1.05 1.87 -16.77
CA THR A 218 -2.07 2.74 -17.35
C THR A 218 -2.74 2.02 -18.50
N LEU A 219 -3.88 1.36 -18.23
CA LEU A 219 -4.72 0.79 -19.27
C LEU A 219 -5.34 1.92 -20.12
N TRP A 220 -5.78 2.98 -19.45
CA TRP A 220 -6.16 4.28 -20.04
C TRP A 220 -6.05 5.39 -18.99
N GLY A 221 -5.97 6.64 -19.45
CA GLY A 221 -5.80 7.84 -18.63
C GLY A 221 -4.39 8.44 -18.76
N HIS A 222 -4.02 9.28 -17.81
CA HIS A 222 -2.72 9.92 -17.80
C HIS A 222 -1.60 8.90 -17.56
N ARG A 223 -0.52 9.04 -18.30
CA ARG A 223 0.69 8.25 -18.08
C ARG A 223 1.27 8.54 -16.70
N THR A 224 2.08 7.62 -16.23
CA THR A 224 2.71 7.71 -14.91
C THR A 224 3.75 8.84 -14.91
N PRO A 225 3.64 9.84 -14.03
CA PRO A 225 4.63 10.91 -13.94
C PRO A 225 5.92 10.39 -13.29
N LYS A 226 7.02 11.08 -13.52
CA LYS A 226 8.33 10.73 -13.00
C LYS A 226 8.38 10.72 -11.46
N SER A 227 7.67 11.69 -10.83
CA SER A 227 7.53 11.78 -9.37
C SER A 227 6.98 10.51 -8.74
N TRP A 228 6.07 9.82 -9.43
CA TRP A 228 5.46 8.58 -8.95
C TRP A 228 6.48 7.48 -8.69
N PHE A 229 7.59 7.43 -9.45
CA PHE A 229 8.66 6.45 -9.26
C PHE A 229 9.75 6.90 -8.28
N LEU A 230 9.90 8.20 -8.05
CA LEU A 230 11.02 8.76 -7.30
C LEU A 230 10.63 9.23 -5.90
N GLU A 231 9.39 9.65 -5.70
CA GLU A 231 8.96 10.27 -4.45
C GLU A 231 8.21 9.27 -3.57
N GLY A 232 8.59 9.24 -2.29
CA GLY A 232 7.94 8.44 -1.27
C GLY A 232 8.23 9.02 0.11
N SER A 233 7.36 8.71 1.07
CA SER A 233 7.49 9.19 2.45
C SER A 233 8.49 8.35 3.22
N LEU A 234 9.35 9.00 4.00
CA LEU A 234 10.29 8.33 4.89
C LEU A 234 9.56 7.51 5.96
N LEU A 235 10.14 6.38 6.31
CA LEU A 235 9.72 5.54 7.42
C LEU A 235 10.54 5.88 8.67
N LEU A 236 9.95 5.65 9.84
CA LEU A 236 10.61 5.85 11.12
C LEU A 236 10.92 4.49 11.77
N ASP A 237 12.06 4.41 12.41
CA ASP A 237 12.43 3.25 13.25
C ASP A 237 11.64 3.22 14.58
N LEU A 238 12.01 2.31 15.48
CA LEU A 238 11.36 2.20 16.79
C LEU A 238 11.62 3.41 17.69
N GLU A 239 12.72 4.14 17.49
CA GLU A 239 13.08 5.38 18.18
C GLU A 239 12.54 6.64 17.50
N GLU A 240 11.66 6.48 16.49
CA GLU A 240 11.04 7.56 15.72
C GLU A 240 12.04 8.42 14.91
N LYS A 241 13.19 7.83 14.56
CA LYS A 241 14.17 8.45 13.68
C LYS A 241 13.94 8.01 12.24
N PRO A 242 14.18 8.87 11.25
CA PRO A 242 14.11 8.49 9.84
C PRO A 242 15.04 7.32 9.52
N LEU A 243 14.49 6.29 8.90
CA LEU A 243 15.27 5.16 8.41
C LEU A 243 16.13 5.57 7.21
N PRO A 244 17.37 5.11 7.14
CA PRO A 244 18.19 5.29 5.95
C PRO A 244 17.58 4.54 4.77
N THR A 245 17.62 5.15 3.59
CA THR A 245 17.22 4.53 2.33
C THR A 245 18.43 4.07 1.53
N ARG A 246 18.22 3.12 0.65
CA ARG A 246 19.23 2.64 -0.30
C ARG A 246 18.61 2.50 -1.70
N PRO A 247 19.39 2.76 -2.77
CA PRO A 247 18.90 2.60 -4.12
C PRO A 247 18.67 1.12 -4.45
N SER A 248 17.78 0.88 -5.41
CA SER A 248 17.62 -0.46 -5.98
C SER A 248 18.68 -0.70 -7.07
N PRO A 249 19.13 -1.96 -7.26
CA PRO A 249 19.96 -2.34 -8.38
C PRO A 249 19.18 -2.46 -9.70
N LEU A 250 17.85 -2.47 -9.67
CA LEU A 250 16.99 -2.58 -10.87
C LEU A 250 16.68 -1.19 -11.43
N VAL A 251 16.24 -1.15 -12.70
CA VAL A 251 15.81 0.09 -13.33
C VAL A 251 14.68 0.75 -12.52
N GLY A 252 14.90 2.00 -12.11
CA GLY A 252 13.95 2.72 -11.24
C GLY A 252 12.76 3.31 -12.01
N ILE A 253 12.99 3.76 -13.25
CA ILE A 253 11.99 4.42 -14.09
C ILE A 253 11.85 3.64 -15.40
N PRO A 254 10.72 2.94 -15.62
CA PRO A 254 10.46 2.29 -16.90
C PRO A 254 10.32 3.30 -18.06
N GLU A 255 10.59 2.87 -19.30
CA GLU A 255 10.66 3.73 -20.49
C GLU A 255 9.36 4.49 -20.83
N HIS A 256 8.19 4.00 -20.41
CA HIS A 256 6.89 4.58 -20.74
C HIS A 256 6.42 5.68 -19.78
N VAL A 257 7.34 6.33 -19.09
CA VAL A 257 7.08 7.47 -18.20
C VAL A 257 7.04 8.77 -18.99
N THR A 258 6.17 9.71 -18.63
CA THR A 258 6.08 11.07 -19.17
C THR A 258 6.66 12.11 -18.22
#